data_496f71a140fe6d32a0bff5fdb9a75380
#
_entry.id   496f71a140fe6d32a0bff5fdb9a75380
#
_cell.length_a   1.000
_cell.length_b   1.000
_cell.length_c   1.000
_cell.angle_alpha   90.00
_cell.angle_beta   90.00
_cell.angle_gamma   90.00
#
_symmetry.space_group_name_H-M   'P 1'
#
loop_
_entity.id
_entity.type
_entity.pdbx_description
1 polymer ?
#
loop_
_entity_poly.entity_id
_entity_poly.type
_entity_poly.pdbx_seq_one_letter_code
_entity_poly.pdbx_strand_id
1 'polypeptide(L)'
;MVRKDANQANGSKDRKMASNPGILTEWPWTRLGSFKYVVVAPFAIHSTYSFIVNEWEDKDLSYFLIFPYMLFRMLHNQLWISLSRYRTSKGSGRIIDKGLEFEQVDRERNWDDQIIFNAILFYIGRMRLDGGRNVPLWRADGFVITFLLHAGPVEFLYYWLHRALHHHYLYSRYHSHHHSSIVTEPITSVIHPFGEHIAYFILFAIPMMTMALTRTASIITFAVYITYIDAMNNMGHCNFELIPKWIFSLIPPLKYFMYTPSYHSLHHTLFRTNYCLFMPIYDYMYGTMEKTSDELHESSLKRKDEAPDVLHLTHLTTPDSIYQLPLGFASLASKPHTSTWYLWLMWPVTFWSMMLTWIYGRTFVVERQRFNKLKIQTWAIPKYNLQYFMPWQNEAINSLIEDAILEAEEKGVKVAEELNRYGGLYTRRYPQLKVKLVDGSSLAAAVILNNIPKETTQVVLTGNFTKVAYAIAFALSQRGIEVATIYKDEYLKLTKSLSATKSTVVLAKGSASKIWLVGDGLSKQTQLQAPKGTIFVPFTQFPLKELRRDCFYHCPPAMKIPKSIENVYSCENWLPRRVMSAWRIAGIVHASEGWNEHECGYAMSDIDKVWEATLRLGFQPLIPNATANKS
;
A
#
# COMPACT_ATOMS: atom_id res chain seq x y z
N MET A 1 20.47 -1.88 -14.63
CA MET A 1 20.80 -1.30 -13.32
C MET A 1 19.58 -1.17 -12.42
N VAL A 2 18.39 -0.79 -12.91
CA VAL A 2 17.15 -0.85 -12.07
C VAL A 2 16.84 -2.28 -11.62
N ARG A 3 17.10 -3.31 -12.43
CA ARG A 3 17.04 -4.71 -11.97
C ARG A 3 18.24 -5.14 -11.14
N LYS A 4 19.42 -4.53 -11.31
CA LYS A 4 20.55 -4.76 -10.40
C LYS A 4 20.36 -4.05 -9.06
N ASP A 5 19.76 -2.88 -9.05
CA ASP A 5 19.43 -2.20 -7.78
C ASP A 5 18.18 -2.81 -7.13
N ALA A 6 17.23 -3.34 -7.89
CA ALA A 6 16.15 -4.18 -7.37
C ALA A 6 16.66 -5.59 -6.96
N ASN A 7 17.66 -6.15 -7.66
CA ASN A 7 18.32 -7.40 -7.27
C ASN A 7 19.48 -7.18 -6.29
N GLN A 8 20.10 -5.99 -6.22
CA GLN A 8 21.01 -5.64 -5.12
C GLN A 8 20.25 -5.17 -3.89
N ALA A 9 19.02 -4.70 -4.02
CA ALA A 9 18.09 -4.61 -2.89
C ALA A 9 17.48 -5.99 -2.52
N ASN A 10 17.52 -6.99 -3.41
CA ASN A 10 17.26 -8.41 -3.12
C ASN A 10 18.50 -9.22 -2.74
N GLY A 11 19.70 -8.66 -2.90
CA GLY A 11 20.89 -9.13 -2.22
C GLY A 11 20.81 -8.67 -0.78
N SER A 12 20.24 -9.51 0.08
CA SER A 12 20.42 -9.64 1.50
C SER A 12 21.49 -8.68 2.10
N LYS A 13 21.22 -7.39 2.21
CA LYS A 13 21.54 -6.72 3.46
C LYS A 13 20.50 -7.27 4.42
N ASP A 14 20.94 -8.25 5.23
CA ASP A 14 20.13 -8.86 6.27
C ASP A 14 19.38 -7.75 6.99
N ARG A 15 18.06 -7.74 6.81
CA ARG A 15 17.20 -6.74 7.45
C ARG A 15 17.16 -7.15 8.90
N LYS A 16 18.04 -6.54 9.67
CA LYS A 16 18.21 -6.85 11.08
C LYS A 16 16.87 -6.60 11.79
N MET A 17 16.37 -7.62 12.47
CA MET A 17 15.18 -7.55 13.33
C MET A 17 15.41 -6.75 14.61
N ALA A 18 16.51 -6.03 14.70
CA ALA A 18 16.85 -5.12 15.79
C ALA A 18 18.00 -4.20 15.38
N SER A 19 18.14 -3.06 16.05
CA SER A 19 19.24 -2.10 15.81
C SER A 19 20.63 -2.69 16.15
N ASN A 20 20.68 -3.58 17.15
CA ASN A 20 21.87 -4.32 17.55
C ASN A 20 21.50 -5.79 17.86
N PRO A 21 21.40 -6.68 16.86
CA PRO A 21 20.92 -8.04 17.04
C PRO A 21 21.68 -8.84 18.11
N GLY A 22 20.94 -9.54 18.96
CA GLY A 22 21.42 -10.47 19.97
C GLY A 22 21.10 -11.93 19.65
N ILE A 23 21.21 -12.79 20.64
CA ILE A 23 20.81 -14.21 20.54
C ILE A 23 19.29 -14.28 20.35
N LEU A 24 18.79 -15.14 19.45
CA LEU A 24 17.36 -15.31 19.15
C LEU A 24 16.67 -14.04 18.67
N THR A 25 17.38 -13.07 18.11
CA THR A 25 16.75 -11.90 17.48
C THR A 25 16.07 -12.31 16.16
N GLU A 26 16.74 -13.14 15.35
CA GLU A 26 16.22 -13.60 14.06
C GLU A 26 15.34 -14.84 14.22
N TRP A 27 14.30 -14.92 13.38
CA TRP A 27 13.42 -16.08 13.30
C TRP A 27 14.16 -17.27 12.67
N PRO A 28 13.95 -18.52 13.16
CA PRO A 28 14.71 -19.68 12.69
C PRO A 28 14.51 -20.00 11.21
N TRP A 29 13.38 -19.59 10.64
CA TRP A 29 13.05 -19.81 9.22
C TRP A 29 13.11 -18.55 8.35
N THR A 30 13.71 -17.47 8.79
CA THR A 30 13.86 -16.22 8.01
C THR A 30 14.42 -16.46 6.61
N ARG A 31 15.36 -17.42 6.48
CA ARG A 31 15.98 -17.77 5.20
C ARG A 31 15.06 -18.55 4.25
N LEU A 32 14.00 -19.14 4.75
CA LEU A 32 13.07 -19.95 3.94
C LEU A 32 12.10 -19.08 3.13
N GLY A 33 11.87 -17.83 3.51
CA GLY A 33 10.87 -16.98 2.87
C GLY A 33 9.49 -17.64 2.85
N SER A 34 8.87 -17.75 1.68
CA SER A 34 7.56 -18.41 1.53
C SER A 34 7.61 -19.93 1.75
N PHE A 35 8.77 -20.56 1.70
CA PHE A 35 8.92 -22.00 2.01
C PHE A 35 8.66 -22.32 3.49
N LYS A 36 8.52 -21.33 4.37
CA LYS A 36 8.12 -21.56 5.77
C LYS A 36 6.81 -22.33 5.91
N TYR A 37 5.90 -22.21 4.96
CA TYR A 37 4.65 -22.98 4.94
C TYR A 37 4.86 -24.48 4.76
N VAL A 38 5.96 -24.90 4.15
CA VAL A 38 6.35 -26.32 4.06
C VAL A 38 6.70 -26.88 5.44
N VAL A 39 7.19 -26.05 6.36
CA VAL A 39 7.48 -26.47 7.74
C VAL A 39 6.19 -26.77 8.49
N VAL A 40 5.11 -26.04 8.26
CA VAL A 40 3.82 -26.24 8.94
C VAL A 40 2.98 -27.35 8.30
N ALA A 41 3.18 -27.62 7.01
CA ALA A 41 2.37 -28.57 6.25
C ALA A 41 2.29 -29.98 6.86
N PRO A 42 3.39 -30.62 7.33
CA PRO A 42 3.33 -31.96 7.95
C PRO A 42 2.42 -32.01 9.17
N PHE A 43 2.45 -30.96 10.00
CA PHE A 43 1.62 -30.88 11.21
C PHE A 43 0.14 -30.73 10.86
N ALA A 44 -0.17 -29.87 9.89
CA ALA A 44 -1.52 -29.66 9.41
C ALA A 44 -2.09 -30.92 8.73
N ILE A 45 -1.28 -31.59 7.91
CA ILE A 45 -1.66 -32.84 7.25
C ILE A 45 -1.93 -33.94 8.29
N HIS A 46 -1.04 -34.10 9.26
CA HIS A 46 -1.22 -35.12 10.31
C HIS A 46 -2.46 -34.85 11.15
N SER A 47 -2.68 -33.62 11.56
CA SER A 47 -3.88 -33.23 12.32
C SER A 47 -5.17 -33.50 11.54
N THR A 48 -5.21 -33.14 10.26
CA THR A 48 -6.36 -33.37 9.39
C THR A 48 -6.57 -34.86 9.11
N TYR A 49 -5.50 -35.58 8.79
CA TYR A 49 -5.55 -37.02 8.54
C TYR A 49 -6.07 -37.80 9.77
N SER A 50 -5.54 -37.50 10.96
CA SER A 50 -5.99 -38.09 12.21
C SER A 50 -7.49 -37.88 12.46
N PHE A 51 -8.00 -36.66 12.15
CA PHE A 51 -9.42 -36.37 12.32
C PHE A 51 -10.32 -37.10 11.29
N ILE A 52 -9.82 -37.35 10.08
CA ILE A 52 -10.58 -38.03 9.03
C ILE A 52 -10.65 -39.55 9.30
N VAL A 53 -9.49 -40.14 9.67
CA VAL A 53 -9.32 -41.60 9.72
C VAL A 53 -9.79 -42.22 11.04
N ASN A 54 -9.70 -41.48 12.16
CA ASN A 54 -10.13 -42.01 13.45
C ASN A 54 -11.63 -42.27 13.49
N GLU A 55 -12.03 -43.27 14.25
CA GLU A 55 -13.43 -43.53 14.58
C GLU A 55 -14.06 -42.33 15.28
N TRP A 56 -15.37 -42.18 15.19
CA TRP A 56 -16.09 -41.00 15.72
C TRP A 56 -15.82 -40.73 17.20
N GLU A 57 -15.68 -41.77 18.00
CA GLU A 57 -15.41 -41.70 19.44
C GLU A 57 -14.00 -41.18 19.77
N ASP A 58 -13.05 -41.41 18.87
CA ASP A 58 -11.63 -41.00 19.00
C ASP A 58 -11.30 -39.70 18.29
N LYS A 59 -12.28 -39.05 17.64
CA LYS A 59 -12.09 -37.78 16.97
C LYS A 59 -11.84 -36.65 17.93
N ASP A 60 -10.66 -36.05 17.85
CA ASP A 60 -10.32 -34.87 18.65
C ASP A 60 -10.49 -33.59 17.85
N LEU A 61 -11.64 -32.93 18.09
CA LEU A 61 -11.96 -31.66 17.45
C LEU A 61 -10.96 -30.56 17.80
N SER A 62 -10.46 -30.53 19.03
CA SER A 62 -9.50 -29.50 19.47
C SER A 62 -8.18 -29.59 18.70
N TYR A 63 -7.77 -30.81 18.38
CA TYR A 63 -6.57 -31.08 17.61
C TYR A 63 -6.71 -30.67 16.13
N PHE A 64 -7.84 -31.01 15.52
CA PHE A 64 -8.15 -30.62 14.16
C PHE A 64 -8.21 -29.10 13.99
N LEU A 65 -8.85 -28.39 14.93
CA LEU A 65 -9.11 -26.94 14.82
C LEU A 65 -7.87 -26.07 14.93
N ILE A 66 -6.70 -26.57 15.34
CA ILE A 66 -5.46 -25.77 15.46
C ILE A 66 -5.14 -25.02 14.15
N PHE A 67 -5.14 -25.73 13.01
CA PHE A 67 -4.75 -25.13 11.73
C PHE A 67 -5.85 -24.31 11.05
N PRO A 68 -7.12 -24.73 11.05
CA PRO A 68 -8.23 -23.83 10.70
C PRO A 68 -8.25 -22.53 11.51
N TYR A 69 -7.97 -22.62 12.82
CA TYR A 69 -7.89 -21.44 13.67
C TYR A 69 -6.65 -20.58 13.37
N MET A 70 -5.52 -21.18 13.03
CA MET A 70 -4.35 -20.46 12.52
C MET A 70 -4.71 -19.62 11.28
N LEU A 71 -5.44 -20.20 10.31
CA LEU A 71 -5.91 -19.46 9.12
C LEU A 71 -6.91 -18.35 9.49
N PHE A 72 -7.81 -18.62 10.46
CA PHE A 72 -8.70 -17.58 10.99
C PHE A 72 -7.92 -16.42 11.59
N ARG A 73 -6.87 -16.66 12.39
CA ARG A 73 -6.01 -15.61 12.96
C ARG A 73 -5.31 -14.79 11.86
N MET A 74 -4.81 -15.43 10.81
CA MET A 74 -4.23 -14.74 9.66
C MET A 74 -5.26 -13.82 8.98
N LEU A 75 -6.47 -14.31 8.75
CA LEU A 75 -7.56 -13.51 8.21
C LEU A 75 -7.94 -12.36 9.14
N HIS A 76 -8.07 -12.60 10.44
CA HIS A 76 -8.39 -11.59 11.44
C HIS A 76 -7.36 -10.45 11.45
N ASN A 77 -6.05 -10.78 11.46
CA ASN A 77 -5.00 -9.76 11.37
C ASN A 77 -5.05 -9.00 10.03
N GLN A 78 -5.27 -9.70 8.91
CA GLN A 78 -5.41 -9.05 7.60
C GLN A 78 -6.61 -8.08 7.57
N LEU A 79 -7.73 -8.44 8.20
CA LEU A 79 -8.90 -7.55 8.30
C LEU A 79 -8.56 -6.28 9.09
N TRP A 80 -7.85 -6.40 10.21
CA TRP A 80 -7.37 -5.24 10.98
C TRP A 80 -6.44 -4.35 10.17
N ILE A 81 -5.46 -4.94 9.47
CA ILE A 81 -4.55 -4.21 8.57
C ILE A 81 -5.34 -3.45 7.51
N SER A 82 -6.29 -4.10 6.85
CA SER A 82 -7.13 -3.49 5.81
C SER A 82 -8.04 -2.40 6.37
N LEU A 83 -8.67 -2.62 7.53
CA LEU A 83 -9.51 -1.64 8.23
C LEU A 83 -8.71 -0.41 8.61
N SER A 84 -7.51 -0.60 9.19
CA SER A 84 -6.64 0.51 9.58
C SER A 84 -6.27 1.38 8.38
N ARG A 85 -5.85 0.76 7.28
CA ARG A 85 -5.48 1.47 6.05
C ARG A 85 -6.66 2.26 5.48
N TYR A 86 -7.84 1.65 5.45
CA TYR A 86 -9.05 2.32 4.99
C TYR A 86 -9.43 3.51 5.88
N ARG A 87 -9.44 3.33 7.19
CA ARG A 87 -9.80 4.39 8.16
C ARG A 87 -8.79 5.53 8.15
N THR A 88 -7.49 5.20 8.11
CA THR A 88 -6.41 6.20 8.04
C THR A 88 -6.48 7.00 6.73
N SER A 89 -6.83 6.37 5.61
CA SER A 89 -7.01 7.08 4.34
C SER A 89 -8.22 8.02 4.36
N LYS A 90 -9.30 7.70 5.07
CA LYS A 90 -10.43 8.63 5.28
C LYS A 90 -10.08 9.86 6.12
N GLY A 91 -9.08 9.77 6.99
CA GLY A 91 -8.52 10.90 7.74
C GLY A 91 -9.30 11.36 8.96
N SER A 92 -10.55 10.94 9.16
CA SER A 92 -11.33 11.26 10.38
C SER A 92 -10.88 10.40 11.55
N GLY A 93 -10.77 11.00 12.74
CA GLY A 93 -10.35 10.30 13.96
C GLY A 93 -8.88 9.93 14.00
N ARG A 94 -8.05 10.40 13.06
CA ARG A 94 -6.63 10.06 12.94
C ARG A 94 -5.83 10.63 14.11
N ILE A 95 -4.94 9.81 14.68
CA ILE A 95 -4.12 10.18 15.84
C ILE A 95 -2.89 10.96 15.38
N ILE A 96 -2.02 10.35 14.59
CA ILE A 96 -0.82 10.99 14.03
C ILE A 96 -1.06 11.29 12.57
N ASP A 97 -0.84 12.55 12.16
CA ASP A 97 -1.00 12.99 10.78
C ASP A 97 0.24 12.70 9.92
N LYS A 98 0.65 11.46 9.96
CA LYS A 98 1.73 10.90 9.15
C LYS A 98 1.35 9.47 8.79
N GLY A 99 1.71 9.00 7.62
CA GLY A 99 1.47 7.62 7.23
C GLY A 99 2.74 6.77 7.33
N LEU A 100 2.59 5.47 7.08
CA LEU A 100 3.69 4.53 7.02
C LEU A 100 4.46 4.65 5.70
N GLU A 101 5.78 4.64 5.78
CA GLU A 101 6.64 4.56 4.60
C GLU A 101 6.72 3.11 4.07
N PHE A 102 6.92 2.99 2.76
CA PHE A 102 7.06 1.68 2.10
C PHE A 102 8.15 0.81 2.68
N GLU A 103 9.30 1.41 2.99
CA GLU A 103 10.43 0.69 3.57
C GLU A 103 10.07 0.06 4.91
N GLN A 104 9.17 0.68 5.65
CA GLN A 104 8.65 0.14 6.90
C GLN A 104 7.70 -1.03 6.63
N VAL A 105 6.70 -0.87 5.77
CA VAL A 105 5.78 -1.95 5.40
C VAL A 105 6.52 -3.15 4.82
N ASP A 106 7.60 -2.92 4.07
CA ASP A 106 8.45 -4.00 3.55
C ASP A 106 9.17 -4.81 4.62
N ARG A 107 9.50 -4.19 5.74
CA ARG A 107 10.08 -4.90 6.88
C ARG A 107 9.08 -5.84 7.54
N GLU A 108 7.80 -5.49 7.45
CA GLU A 108 6.69 -6.21 8.08
C GLU A 108 6.11 -7.35 7.22
N ARG A 109 6.82 -7.80 6.19
CA ARG A 109 6.36 -8.85 5.27
C ARG A 109 6.15 -10.23 5.92
N ASN A 110 6.78 -10.47 7.05
CA ASN A 110 6.72 -11.75 7.78
C ASN A 110 5.78 -11.66 9.00
N TRP A 111 4.73 -10.86 8.90
CA TRP A 111 3.75 -10.64 9.96
C TRP A 111 3.01 -11.91 10.41
N ASP A 112 3.05 -12.96 9.63
CA ASP A 112 2.42 -14.26 9.90
C ASP A 112 3.33 -15.25 10.66
N ASP A 113 4.63 -14.96 10.81
CA ASP A 113 5.61 -15.88 11.42
C ASP A 113 5.20 -16.32 12.83
N GLN A 114 4.77 -15.39 13.66
CA GLN A 114 4.35 -15.72 15.04
C GLN A 114 3.06 -16.53 15.10
N ILE A 115 2.13 -16.35 14.15
CA ILE A 115 0.89 -17.13 14.08
C ILE A 115 1.22 -18.57 13.71
N ILE A 116 2.12 -18.78 12.74
CA ILE A 116 2.61 -20.10 12.33
C ILE A 116 3.31 -20.79 13.50
N PHE A 117 4.21 -20.09 14.18
CA PHE A 117 4.95 -20.63 15.32
C PHE A 117 4.01 -21.05 16.47
N ASN A 118 3.06 -20.20 16.81
CA ASN A 118 2.08 -20.50 17.83
C ASN A 118 1.25 -21.76 17.49
N ALA A 119 0.85 -21.93 16.23
CA ALA A 119 0.13 -23.12 15.80
C ALA A 119 0.95 -24.40 15.98
N ILE A 120 2.25 -24.36 15.65
CA ILE A 120 3.17 -25.48 15.89
C ILE A 120 3.31 -25.77 17.38
N LEU A 121 3.45 -24.73 18.22
CA LEU A 121 3.55 -24.90 19.67
C LEU A 121 2.27 -25.47 20.28
N PHE A 122 1.10 -25.03 19.81
CA PHE A 122 -0.19 -25.62 20.24
C PHE A 122 -0.30 -27.08 19.82
N TYR A 123 0.13 -27.42 18.60
CA TYR A 123 0.18 -28.80 18.14
C TYR A 123 1.06 -29.68 19.04
N ILE A 124 2.29 -29.24 19.34
CA ILE A 124 3.23 -29.97 20.21
C ILE A 124 2.68 -30.06 21.64
N GLY A 125 2.17 -28.97 22.19
CA GLY A 125 1.59 -28.89 23.51
C GLY A 125 0.42 -29.85 23.67
N ARG A 126 -0.47 -29.92 22.67
CA ARG A 126 -1.57 -30.86 22.61
C ARG A 126 -1.08 -32.33 22.66
N MET A 127 0.01 -32.66 21.99
CA MET A 127 0.59 -34.01 22.01
C MET A 127 1.21 -34.40 23.37
N ARG A 128 1.69 -33.43 24.13
CA ARG A 128 2.47 -33.60 25.36
C ARG A 128 1.64 -33.48 26.64
N LEU A 129 0.54 -32.72 26.59
CA LEU A 129 -0.28 -32.41 27.76
C LEU A 129 -1.61 -33.21 27.70
N ASP A 130 -1.82 -34.12 28.64
CA ASP A 130 -3.06 -34.91 28.70
C ASP A 130 -4.32 -34.08 28.90
N GLY A 131 -4.23 -32.98 29.67
CA GLY A 131 -5.33 -32.02 29.85
C GLY A 131 -5.73 -31.22 28.60
N GLY A 132 -4.93 -31.31 27.51
CA GLY A 132 -5.25 -30.74 26.21
C GLY A 132 -5.97 -31.70 25.25
N ARG A 133 -6.26 -32.94 25.66
CA ARG A 133 -6.92 -33.96 24.82
C ARG A 133 -8.43 -33.95 25.03
N ASN A 134 -9.17 -34.12 23.91
CA ASN A 134 -10.64 -34.20 23.92
C ASN A 134 -11.30 -33.05 24.71
N VAL A 135 -10.79 -31.83 24.47
CA VAL A 135 -11.23 -30.62 25.18
C VAL A 135 -12.69 -30.33 24.81
N PRO A 136 -13.60 -30.11 25.78
CA PRO A 136 -14.99 -29.79 25.50
C PRO A 136 -15.13 -28.43 24.82
N LEU A 137 -16.26 -28.20 24.15
CA LEU A 137 -16.54 -26.93 23.49
C LEU A 137 -16.51 -25.75 24.46
N TRP A 138 -17.16 -25.91 25.65
CA TRP A 138 -17.29 -24.85 26.64
C TRP A 138 -17.17 -25.34 28.08
N ARG A 139 -16.46 -24.52 28.90
CA ARG A 139 -16.41 -24.66 30.36
C ARG A 139 -16.35 -23.28 31.00
N ALA A 140 -17.29 -22.99 31.89
CA ALA A 140 -17.37 -21.69 32.55
C ALA A 140 -16.23 -21.45 33.56
N ASP A 141 -15.82 -22.52 34.29
CA ASP A 141 -14.71 -22.46 35.24
C ASP A 141 -13.38 -22.10 34.56
N GLY A 142 -13.08 -22.70 33.40
CA GLY A 142 -11.90 -22.34 32.60
C GLY A 142 -11.93 -20.90 32.11
N PHE A 143 -13.10 -20.40 31.70
CA PHE A 143 -13.28 -19.02 31.31
C PHE A 143 -12.98 -18.03 32.46
N VAL A 144 -13.54 -18.29 33.66
CA VAL A 144 -13.30 -17.49 34.86
C VAL A 144 -11.83 -17.49 35.25
N ILE A 145 -11.19 -18.68 35.27
CA ILE A 145 -9.75 -18.81 35.55
C ILE A 145 -8.93 -17.99 34.56
N THR A 146 -9.23 -18.08 33.26
CA THR A 146 -8.54 -17.32 32.23
C THR A 146 -8.66 -15.81 32.44
N PHE A 147 -9.86 -15.33 32.70
CA PHE A 147 -10.13 -13.92 32.97
C PHE A 147 -9.35 -13.41 34.20
N LEU A 148 -9.38 -14.13 35.30
CA LEU A 148 -8.68 -13.73 36.54
C LEU A 148 -7.16 -13.77 36.37
N LEU A 149 -6.63 -14.78 35.70
CA LEU A 149 -5.19 -14.87 35.43
C LEU A 149 -4.71 -13.79 34.46
N HIS A 150 -5.52 -13.48 33.45
CA HIS A 150 -5.16 -12.39 32.53
C HIS A 150 -5.19 -11.06 33.23
N ALA A 151 -6.29 -10.71 33.89
CA ALA A 151 -6.46 -9.41 34.56
C ALA A 151 -5.49 -9.18 35.73
N GLY A 152 -4.97 -10.22 36.36
CA GLY A 152 -4.01 -10.13 37.45
C GLY A 152 -2.59 -10.45 37.02
N PRO A 153 -2.13 -11.71 37.15
CA PRO A 153 -0.72 -12.06 36.94
C PRO A 153 -0.19 -11.72 35.54
N VAL A 154 -0.96 -11.97 34.48
CA VAL A 154 -0.50 -11.75 33.11
C VAL A 154 -0.27 -10.26 32.83
N GLU A 155 -1.25 -9.41 33.16
CA GLU A 155 -1.14 -7.95 32.98
C GLU A 155 0.01 -7.36 33.83
N PHE A 156 0.17 -7.82 35.08
CA PHE A 156 1.27 -7.41 35.95
C PHE A 156 2.62 -7.78 35.33
N LEU A 157 2.78 -9.02 34.91
CA LEU A 157 4.02 -9.50 34.30
C LEU A 157 4.28 -8.84 32.94
N TYR A 158 3.21 -8.59 32.16
CA TYR A 158 3.33 -7.87 30.90
C TYR A 158 3.89 -6.46 31.12
N TYR A 159 3.35 -5.69 32.06
CA TYR A 159 3.83 -4.36 32.37
C TYR A 159 5.34 -4.36 32.67
N TRP A 160 5.81 -5.26 33.54
CA TRP A 160 7.20 -5.34 33.92
C TRP A 160 8.11 -5.86 32.80
N LEU A 161 7.67 -6.84 32.02
CA LEU A 161 8.38 -7.33 30.84
C LEU A 161 8.53 -6.22 29.80
N HIS A 162 7.46 -5.55 29.48
CA HIS A 162 7.47 -4.48 28.47
C HIS A 162 8.34 -3.30 28.93
N ARG A 163 8.20 -2.90 30.18
CA ARG A 163 9.08 -1.87 30.78
C ARG A 163 10.57 -2.29 30.77
N ALA A 164 10.87 -3.56 31.01
CA ALA A 164 12.23 -4.09 30.92
C ALA A 164 12.76 -4.09 29.49
N LEU A 165 11.91 -4.39 28.49
CA LEU A 165 12.26 -4.31 27.06
C LEU A 165 12.66 -2.89 26.63
N HIS A 166 12.19 -1.86 27.32
CA HIS A 166 12.62 -0.47 27.13
C HIS A 166 13.97 -0.12 27.80
N HIS A 167 14.59 -1.04 28.55
CA HIS A 167 15.97 -0.85 29.00
C HIS A 167 16.91 -0.90 27.79
N HIS A 168 17.87 0.04 27.69
CA HIS A 168 18.72 0.26 26.51
C HIS A 168 19.34 -1.01 25.91
N TYR A 169 19.72 -1.97 26.76
CA TYR A 169 20.33 -3.25 26.34
C TYR A 169 19.31 -4.16 25.66
N LEU A 170 18.14 -4.35 26.26
CA LEU A 170 17.07 -5.20 25.72
C LEU A 170 16.37 -4.52 24.54
N TYR A 171 16.13 -3.22 24.64
CA TYR A 171 15.53 -2.43 23.58
C TYR A 171 16.28 -2.57 22.26
N SER A 172 17.59 -2.33 22.27
CA SER A 172 18.40 -2.40 21.05
C SER A 172 18.43 -3.78 20.39
N ARG A 173 18.20 -4.85 21.16
CA ARG A 173 18.29 -6.26 20.71
C ARG A 173 16.96 -6.90 20.37
N TYR A 174 15.91 -6.53 21.07
CA TYR A 174 14.64 -7.27 20.98
C TYR A 174 13.43 -6.38 20.72
N HIS A 175 13.46 -5.09 21.03
CA HIS A 175 12.27 -4.24 20.97
C HIS A 175 12.35 -3.08 19.97
N SER A 176 13.54 -2.73 19.50
CA SER A 176 13.76 -1.60 18.60
C SER A 176 13.12 -1.76 17.22
N HIS A 177 12.87 -3.00 16.78
CA HIS A 177 12.13 -3.24 15.52
C HIS A 177 10.67 -2.81 15.67
N HIS A 178 10.02 -3.21 16.75
CA HIS A 178 8.64 -2.84 17.07
C HIS A 178 8.48 -1.31 17.12
N HIS A 179 9.37 -0.61 17.80
CA HIS A 179 9.40 0.85 17.89
C HIS A 179 10.01 1.57 16.67
N SER A 180 10.42 0.88 15.65
CA SER A 180 10.82 1.54 14.39
C SER A 180 9.65 2.26 13.70
N SER A 181 8.44 1.94 14.11
CA SER A 181 7.19 2.55 13.70
C SER A 181 6.74 3.60 14.71
N ILE A 182 7.01 4.88 14.42
CA ILE A 182 6.46 6.00 15.20
C ILE A 182 4.95 6.11 14.97
N VAL A 183 4.53 5.93 13.72
CA VAL A 183 3.12 5.77 13.37
C VAL A 183 2.75 4.32 13.50
N THR A 184 1.84 4.02 14.40
CA THR A 184 1.36 2.66 14.62
C THR A 184 0.32 2.27 13.59
N GLU A 185 0.45 1.08 13.04
CA GLU A 185 -0.60 0.39 12.29
C GLU A 185 -0.61 -1.10 12.65
N PRO A 186 -1.73 -1.83 12.51
CA PRO A 186 -1.81 -3.24 12.90
C PRO A 186 -0.71 -4.12 12.30
N ILE A 187 -0.26 -3.84 11.07
CA ILE A 187 0.86 -4.58 10.46
C ILE A 187 2.17 -4.44 11.25
N THR A 188 2.37 -3.36 11.98
CA THR A 188 3.58 -3.13 12.78
C THR A 188 3.49 -3.72 14.18
N SER A 189 2.31 -4.19 14.60
CA SER A 189 2.05 -4.78 15.91
C SER A 189 2.42 -6.25 16.02
N VAL A 190 2.44 -6.95 14.89
CA VAL A 190 2.50 -8.42 14.84
C VAL A 190 3.89 -8.98 14.51
N ILE A 191 4.91 -8.14 14.46
CA ILE A 191 6.28 -8.57 14.21
C ILE A 191 7.19 -8.19 15.36
N HIS A 192 7.71 -9.23 16.00
CA HIS A 192 8.69 -9.11 17.08
C HIS A 192 9.92 -9.96 16.76
N PRO A 193 11.10 -9.59 17.23
CA PRO A 193 12.25 -10.49 17.31
C PRO A 193 11.88 -11.81 17.99
N PHE A 194 12.48 -12.90 17.54
CA PHE A 194 12.07 -14.24 17.98
C PHE A 194 12.13 -14.44 19.50
N GLY A 195 13.19 -13.95 20.16
CA GLY A 195 13.32 -14.02 21.62
C GLY A 195 12.24 -13.25 22.37
N GLU A 196 11.87 -12.07 21.88
CA GLU A 196 10.76 -11.29 22.43
C GLU A 196 9.43 -12.00 22.25
N HIS A 197 9.21 -12.58 21.06
CA HIS A 197 7.99 -13.37 20.82
C HIS A 197 7.87 -14.59 21.74
N ILE A 198 8.98 -15.29 22.00
CA ILE A 198 9.00 -16.40 22.97
C ILE A 198 8.59 -15.90 24.36
N ALA A 199 9.13 -14.76 24.81
CA ALA A 199 8.79 -14.20 26.11
C ALA A 199 7.28 -13.86 26.21
N TYR A 200 6.70 -13.23 25.19
CA TYR A 200 5.27 -12.98 25.14
C TYR A 200 4.45 -14.26 25.04
N PHE A 201 4.91 -15.24 24.26
CA PHE A 201 4.22 -16.53 24.17
C PHE A 201 4.13 -17.22 25.55
N ILE A 202 5.25 -17.29 26.29
CA ILE A 202 5.29 -17.88 27.65
C ILE A 202 4.33 -17.13 28.58
N LEU A 203 4.35 -15.80 28.52
CA LEU A 203 3.49 -14.96 29.35
C LEU A 203 1.99 -15.21 29.08
N PHE A 204 1.58 -15.14 27.82
CA PHE A 204 0.19 -15.36 27.46
C PHE A 204 -0.23 -16.83 27.50
N ALA A 205 0.71 -17.76 27.57
CA ALA A 205 0.42 -19.17 27.79
C ALA A 205 0.03 -19.49 29.25
N ILE A 206 0.28 -18.60 30.22
CA ILE A 206 -0.04 -18.85 31.64
C ILE A 206 -1.49 -19.29 31.86
N PRO A 207 -2.54 -18.58 31.39
CA PRO A 207 -3.91 -19.02 31.53
C PRO A 207 -4.18 -20.34 30.80
N MET A 208 -3.65 -20.51 29.59
CA MET A 208 -3.85 -21.71 28.79
C MET A 208 -3.23 -22.95 29.42
N MET A 209 -2.01 -22.83 29.94
CA MET A 209 -1.32 -23.90 30.68
C MET A 209 -2.05 -24.23 31.97
N THR A 210 -2.52 -23.24 32.71
CA THR A 210 -3.31 -23.46 33.93
C THR A 210 -4.57 -24.22 33.63
N MET A 211 -5.32 -23.84 32.59
CA MET A 211 -6.51 -24.59 32.17
C MET A 211 -6.21 -26.04 31.78
N ALA A 212 -5.11 -26.28 31.07
CA ALA A 212 -4.69 -27.61 30.68
C ALA A 212 -4.33 -28.48 31.92
N LEU A 213 -3.56 -27.92 32.86
CA LEU A 213 -3.14 -28.59 34.07
C LEU A 213 -4.30 -28.87 35.05
N THR A 214 -5.24 -27.95 35.15
CA THR A 214 -6.45 -28.09 36.00
C THR A 214 -7.59 -28.85 35.31
N ARG A 215 -7.41 -29.24 34.04
CA ARG A 215 -8.43 -29.91 33.21
C ARG A 215 -9.72 -29.09 33.06
N THR A 216 -9.60 -27.76 33.07
CA THR A 216 -10.70 -26.81 32.88
C THR A 216 -10.73 -26.20 31.48
N ALA A 217 -9.85 -26.67 30.60
CA ALA A 217 -9.73 -26.17 29.23
C ALA A 217 -11.03 -26.38 28.42
N SER A 218 -11.33 -25.41 27.53
CA SER A 218 -12.39 -25.53 26.53
C SER A 218 -11.97 -24.84 25.21
N ILE A 219 -12.47 -25.37 24.08
CA ILE A 219 -12.13 -24.87 22.75
C ILE A 219 -12.49 -23.40 22.61
N ILE A 220 -13.70 -23.03 23.03
CA ILE A 220 -14.19 -21.65 22.92
C ILE A 220 -13.36 -20.71 23.80
N THR A 221 -13.00 -21.11 25.02
CA THR A 221 -12.17 -20.26 25.90
C THR A 221 -10.79 -20.01 25.28
N PHE A 222 -10.14 -21.03 24.73
CA PHE A 222 -8.87 -20.84 24.00
C PHE A 222 -9.02 -19.90 22.82
N ALA A 223 -10.01 -20.13 21.97
CA ALA A 223 -10.24 -19.32 20.79
C ALA A 223 -10.54 -17.85 21.15
N VAL A 224 -11.45 -17.63 22.10
CA VAL A 224 -11.82 -16.27 22.56
C VAL A 224 -10.62 -15.56 23.19
N TYR A 225 -9.84 -16.26 24.01
CA TYR A 225 -8.68 -15.65 24.67
C TYR A 225 -7.60 -15.22 23.68
N ILE A 226 -7.24 -16.08 22.74
CA ILE A 226 -6.23 -15.74 21.72
C ILE A 226 -6.76 -14.63 20.78
N THR A 227 -8.05 -14.73 20.38
CA THR A 227 -8.66 -13.66 19.55
C THR A 227 -8.71 -12.32 20.29
N TYR A 228 -8.96 -12.32 21.60
CA TYR A 228 -8.92 -11.13 22.44
C TYR A 228 -7.53 -10.49 22.43
N ILE A 229 -6.46 -11.29 22.63
CA ILE A 229 -5.08 -10.81 22.58
C ILE A 229 -4.79 -10.17 21.20
N ASP A 230 -5.10 -10.89 20.12
CA ASP A 230 -4.88 -10.38 18.77
C ASP A 230 -5.69 -9.10 18.49
N ALA A 231 -6.96 -9.07 18.88
CA ALA A 231 -7.85 -7.92 18.66
C ALA A 231 -7.38 -6.69 19.43
N MET A 232 -7.02 -6.84 20.70
CA MET A 232 -6.54 -5.73 21.54
C MET A 232 -5.20 -5.21 21.02
N ASN A 233 -4.27 -6.09 20.69
CA ASN A 233 -2.98 -5.70 20.12
C ASN A 233 -3.16 -4.92 18.80
N ASN A 234 -3.95 -5.44 17.87
CA ASN A 234 -4.24 -4.76 16.60
C ASN A 234 -4.97 -3.42 16.80
N MET A 235 -5.94 -3.39 17.71
CA MET A 235 -6.69 -2.16 18.03
C MET A 235 -5.75 -1.06 18.53
N GLY A 236 -4.86 -1.36 19.47
CA GLY A 236 -3.91 -0.39 20.01
C GLY A 236 -2.95 0.18 18.98
N HIS A 237 -2.66 -0.58 17.94
CA HIS A 237 -1.80 -0.14 16.85
C HIS A 237 -2.56 0.52 15.69
N CYS A 238 -3.84 0.81 15.83
CA CYS A 238 -4.56 1.62 14.84
C CYS A 238 -4.15 3.10 14.94
N ASN A 239 -3.83 3.73 13.80
CA ASN A 239 -3.57 5.19 13.76
C ASN A 239 -4.87 6.01 13.66
N PHE A 240 -5.92 5.52 14.25
CA PHE A 240 -7.19 6.23 14.37
C PHE A 240 -7.91 5.80 15.64
N GLU A 241 -8.68 6.73 16.21
CA GLU A 241 -9.40 6.45 17.45
C GLU A 241 -10.69 5.67 17.16
N LEU A 242 -10.88 4.58 17.91
CA LEU A 242 -12.03 3.67 17.81
C LEU A 242 -12.98 3.80 18.99
N ILE A 243 -12.46 4.15 20.17
CA ILE A 243 -13.18 4.08 21.41
C ILE A 243 -13.88 5.42 21.67
N PRO A 244 -15.21 5.49 21.61
CA PRO A 244 -15.89 6.74 21.84
C PRO A 244 -15.85 7.17 23.32
N LYS A 245 -15.71 8.47 23.56
CA LYS A 245 -15.59 9.05 24.93
C LYS A 245 -16.73 8.68 25.86
N TRP A 246 -17.96 8.53 25.35
CA TRP A 246 -19.12 8.24 26.17
C TRP A 246 -19.01 6.93 26.97
N ILE A 247 -18.24 5.94 26.49
CA ILE A 247 -17.99 4.67 27.19
C ILE A 247 -17.32 4.94 28.54
N PHE A 248 -16.28 5.77 28.56
CA PHE A 248 -15.57 6.14 29.79
C PHE A 248 -16.37 7.11 30.66
N SER A 249 -17.30 7.87 30.07
CA SER A 249 -18.22 8.71 30.83
C SER A 249 -19.30 7.89 31.53
N LEU A 250 -19.76 6.80 30.88
CA LEU A 250 -20.78 5.90 31.46
C LEU A 250 -20.18 4.99 32.54
N ILE A 251 -18.97 4.49 32.31
CA ILE A 251 -18.27 3.56 33.21
C ILE A 251 -16.85 4.10 33.48
N PRO A 252 -16.69 5.11 34.36
CA PRO A 252 -15.41 5.76 34.59
C PRO A 252 -14.24 4.84 34.97
N PRO A 253 -14.44 3.75 35.74
CA PRO A 253 -13.35 2.83 36.04
C PRO A 253 -12.79 2.10 34.82
N LEU A 254 -13.57 2.00 33.71
CA LEU A 254 -13.14 1.25 32.53
C LEU A 254 -11.87 1.83 31.89
N LYS A 255 -11.59 3.13 32.07
CA LYS A 255 -10.34 3.73 31.59
C LYS A 255 -9.06 3.11 32.17
N TYR A 256 -9.17 2.42 33.30
CA TYR A 256 -8.05 1.70 33.91
C TYR A 256 -7.94 0.25 33.44
N PHE A 257 -9.00 -0.28 32.84
CA PHE A 257 -9.11 -1.68 32.41
C PHE A 257 -9.15 -1.85 30.89
N MET A 258 -9.20 -0.76 30.15
CA MET A 258 -9.20 -0.79 28.70
C MET A 258 -8.42 0.42 28.16
N TYR A 259 -7.36 0.16 27.43
CA TYR A 259 -6.58 1.21 26.77
C TYR A 259 -7.23 1.64 25.43
N THR A 260 -6.73 2.72 24.85
CA THR A 260 -7.19 3.27 23.57
C THR A 260 -6.04 3.28 22.54
N PRO A 261 -6.32 3.33 21.23
CA PRO A 261 -5.28 3.54 20.22
C PRO A 261 -4.40 4.76 20.48
N SER A 262 -4.97 5.88 20.88
CA SER A 262 -4.21 7.10 21.22
C SER A 262 -3.30 6.91 22.42
N TYR A 263 -3.72 6.13 23.43
CA TYR A 263 -2.88 5.79 24.58
C TYR A 263 -1.59 5.04 24.16
N HIS A 264 -1.75 4.03 23.31
CA HIS A 264 -0.60 3.24 22.83
C HIS A 264 0.24 3.99 21.77
N SER A 265 -0.37 4.87 21.00
CA SER A 265 0.34 5.76 20.08
C SER A 265 1.31 6.70 20.83
N LEU A 266 0.94 7.19 22.03
CA LEU A 266 1.84 7.96 22.90
C LEU A 266 3.04 7.12 23.37
N HIS A 267 2.84 5.83 23.67
CA HIS A 267 3.92 4.93 23.98
C HIS A 267 4.95 4.85 22.85
N HIS A 268 4.50 4.68 21.60
CA HIS A 268 5.37 4.64 20.43
C HIS A 268 6.08 5.97 20.12
N THR A 269 5.49 7.11 20.51
CA THR A 269 6.08 8.42 20.26
C THR A 269 7.00 8.90 21.37
N LEU A 270 6.69 8.58 22.63
CA LEU A 270 7.43 9.03 23.82
C LEU A 270 8.35 7.96 24.43
N PHE A 271 8.17 6.70 24.10
CA PHE A 271 8.98 5.53 24.45
C PHE A 271 9.03 5.13 25.93
N ARG A 272 8.81 6.02 26.87
CA ARG A 272 8.99 5.78 28.31
C ARG A 272 7.74 5.98 29.15
N THR A 273 6.58 5.91 28.50
CA THR A 273 5.27 6.06 29.11
C THR A 273 4.31 5.02 28.58
N ASN A 274 3.19 4.77 29.25
CA ASN A 274 2.10 3.92 28.76
C ASN A 274 2.54 2.51 28.34
N TYR A 275 3.22 1.79 29.25
CA TYR A 275 3.75 0.45 28.96
C TYR A 275 2.68 -0.65 28.87
N CYS A 276 1.50 -0.45 29.48
CA CYS A 276 0.41 -1.43 29.43
C CYS A 276 -0.18 -1.55 28.03
N LEU A 277 -0.52 -2.79 27.63
CA LEU A 277 -1.16 -3.06 26.34
C LEU A 277 -2.67 -3.30 26.45
N PHE A 278 -3.16 -3.80 27.60
CA PHE A 278 -4.58 -4.11 27.76
C PHE A 278 -5.21 -3.24 28.85
N MET A 279 -4.60 -3.18 30.03
CA MET A 279 -5.15 -2.53 31.20
C MET A 279 -4.20 -1.42 31.73
N PRO A 280 -4.51 -0.14 31.49
CA PRO A 280 -3.70 1.00 31.93
C PRO A 280 -3.46 1.10 33.46
N ILE A 281 -4.13 0.32 34.26
CA ILE A 281 -4.09 0.37 35.73
C ILE A 281 -2.65 0.32 36.30
N TYR A 282 -1.76 -0.47 35.70
CA TYR A 282 -0.37 -0.56 36.20
C TYR A 282 0.47 0.67 35.85
N ASP A 283 0.22 1.31 34.69
CA ASP A 283 0.85 2.59 34.39
C ASP A 283 0.39 3.68 35.34
N TYR A 284 -0.88 3.65 35.72
CA TYR A 284 -1.40 4.56 36.74
C TYR A 284 -0.78 4.31 38.11
N MET A 285 -0.73 3.04 38.56
CA MET A 285 -0.17 2.65 39.87
C MET A 285 1.32 2.97 40.01
N TYR A 286 2.08 2.79 38.93
CA TYR A 286 3.53 3.01 38.92
C TYR A 286 3.94 4.40 38.38
N GLY A 287 2.99 5.28 38.11
CA GLY A 287 3.25 6.67 37.69
C GLY A 287 3.91 6.79 36.31
N THR A 288 3.66 5.81 35.42
CA THR A 288 4.19 5.79 34.04
C THR A 288 3.15 6.18 33.00
N MET A 289 1.92 6.50 33.43
CA MET A 289 0.87 6.99 32.54
C MET A 289 1.16 8.43 32.07
N GLU A 290 1.12 8.65 30.75
CA GLU A 290 1.28 9.98 30.16
C GLU A 290 0.05 10.84 30.42
N LYS A 291 0.29 12.06 30.95
CA LYS A 291 -0.78 12.98 31.36
C LYS A 291 -1.64 13.48 30.21
N THR A 292 -1.09 13.55 29.01
CA THR A 292 -1.77 14.01 27.79
C THR A 292 -2.60 12.92 27.10
N SER A 293 -2.69 11.71 27.68
CA SER A 293 -3.40 10.57 27.06
C SER A 293 -4.88 10.87 26.81
N ASP A 294 -5.57 11.45 27.80
CA ASP A 294 -6.99 11.80 27.67
C ASP A 294 -7.21 12.94 26.66
N GLU A 295 -6.32 13.93 26.63
CA GLU A 295 -6.37 15.05 25.67
C GLU A 295 -6.16 14.57 24.24
N LEU A 296 -5.18 13.69 24.01
CA LEU A 296 -4.95 13.13 22.69
C LEU A 296 -6.13 12.27 22.22
N HIS A 297 -6.72 11.47 23.11
CA HIS A 297 -7.92 10.69 22.82
C HIS A 297 -9.07 11.60 22.35
N GLU A 298 -9.38 12.67 23.12
CA GLU A 298 -10.45 13.59 22.79
C GLU A 298 -10.19 14.38 21.50
N SER A 299 -8.98 14.87 21.32
CA SER A 299 -8.61 15.64 20.12
C SER A 299 -8.64 14.75 18.86
N SER A 300 -8.21 13.50 18.99
CA SER A 300 -8.28 12.53 17.89
C SER A 300 -9.72 12.24 17.46
N LEU A 301 -10.64 12.02 18.42
CA LEU A 301 -12.07 11.83 18.12
C LEU A 301 -12.71 13.03 17.41
N LYS A 302 -12.26 14.25 17.72
CA LYS A 302 -12.77 15.48 17.11
C LYS A 302 -12.16 15.80 15.76
N ARG A 303 -11.05 15.13 15.39
CA ARG A 303 -10.35 15.41 14.14
C ARG A 303 -11.22 15.02 12.94
N LYS A 304 -11.53 16.03 12.13
CA LYS A 304 -12.28 15.87 10.89
C LYS A 304 -11.33 15.62 9.71
N ASP A 305 -11.89 15.11 8.63
CA ASP A 305 -11.20 15.05 7.36
C ASP A 305 -10.87 16.45 6.84
N GLU A 306 -9.63 16.66 6.43
CA GLU A 306 -9.16 17.91 5.84
C GLU A 306 -9.26 17.83 4.31
N ALA A 307 -9.81 18.87 3.72
CA ALA A 307 -9.84 19.00 2.26
C ALA A 307 -8.42 18.99 1.68
N PRO A 308 -8.17 18.28 0.57
CA PRO A 308 -6.89 18.36 -0.12
C PRO A 308 -6.74 19.66 -0.91
N ASP A 309 -5.49 20.07 -1.16
CA ASP A 309 -5.17 21.08 -2.15
C ASP A 309 -5.14 20.49 -3.57
N VAL A 310 -4.67 19.23 -3.68
CA VAL A 310 -4.56 18.49 -4.94
C VAL A 310 -5.33 17.18 -4.83
N LEU A 311 -6.20 16.94 -5.78
CA LEU A 311 -6.96 15.70 -5.94
C LEU A 311 -6.45 14.94 -7.17
N HIS A 312 -5.93 13.74 -6.94
CA HIS A 312 -5.62 12.77 -7.97
C HIS A 312 -6.74 11.72 -8.08
N LEU A 313 -7.37 11.60 -9.24
CA LEU A 313 -8.36 10.55 -9.51
C LEU A 313 -7.66 9.34 -10.09
N THR A 314 -7.69 8.21 -9.39
CA THR A 314 -7.14 6.95 -9.90
C THR A 314 -8.24 5.99 -10.33
N HIS A 315 -7.95 5.15 -11.31
CA HIS A 315 -8.86 4.15 -11.84
C HIS A 315 -8.38 2.74 -11.49
N LEU A 316 -9.29 1.83 -11.20
CA LEU A 316 -8.95 0.43 -11.03
C LEU A 316 -8.58 -0.15 -12.40
N THR A 317 -7.36 -0.67 -12.55
CA THR A 317 -6.88 -1.13 -13.86
C THR A 317 -7.26 -2.59 -14.13
N THR A 318 -6.95 -3.47 -13.22
CA THR A 318 -7.21 -4.91 -13.32
C THR A 318 -7.96 -5.39 -12.08
N PRO A 319 -8.64 -6.56 -12.12
CA PRO A 319 -9.34 -7.09 -10.95
C PRO A 319 -8.46 -7.22 -9.71
N ASP A 320 -7.19 -7.56 -9.89
CA ASP A 320 -6.21 -7.68 -8.80
C ASP A 320 -5.75 -6.34 -8.22
N SER A 321 -6.10 -5.20 -8.84
CA SER A 321 -5.84 -3.87 -8.28
C SER A 321 -6.42 -3.69 -6.87
N ILE A 322 -7.51 -4.40 -6.56
CA ILE A 322 -8.14 -4.38 -5.22
C ILE A 322 -7.15 -4.78 -4.11
N TYR A 323 -6.18 -5.65 -4.41
CA TYR A 323 -5.18 -6.10 -3.44
C TYR A 323 -4.08 -5.08 -3.18
N GLN A 324 -3.98 -4.05 -4.01
CA GLN A 324 -2.97 -3.00 -3.92
C GLN A 324 -3.54 -1.72 -3.29
N LEU A 325 -4.86 -1.61 -3.21
CA LEU A 325 -5.52 -0.53 -2.49
C LEU A 325 -5.35 -0.69 -0.97
N PRO A 326 -5.60 0.35 -0.16
CA PRO A 326 -5.57 0.26 1.29
C PRO A 326 -6.44 -0.86 1.90
N LEU A 327 -7.49 -1.28 1.19
CA LEU A 327 -8.33 -2.42 1.57
C LEU A 327 -7.73 -3.78 1.23
N GLY A 328 -6.65 -3.82 0.43
CA GLY A 328 -6.03 -5.04 -0.04
C GLY A 328 -4.97 -5.60 0.91
N PHE A 329 -4.28 -6.63 0.45
CA PHE A 329 -3.20 -7.26 1.20
C PHE A 329 -1.99 -6.35 1.31
N ALA A 330 -1.51 -6.12 2.53
CA ALA A 330 -0.39 -5.23 2.82
C ALA A 330 0.88 -5.63 2.05
N SER A 331 1.17 -6.93 1.94
CA SER A 331 2.33 -7.45 1.21
C SER A 331 2.32 -7.11 -0.29
N LEU A 332 1.14 -6.98 -0.89
CA LEU A 332 0.98 -6.62 -2.30
C LEU A 332 1.07 -5.12 -2.52
N ALA A 333 0.48 -4.33 -1.61
CA ALA A 333 0.59 -2.88 -1.66
C ALA A 333 2.04 -2.39 -1.51
N SER A 334 2.88 -3.12 -0.74
CA SER A 334 4.28 -2.78 -0.57
C SER A 334 5.19 -3.23 -1.71
N LYS A 335 4.78 -4.26 -2.49
CA LYS A 335 5.57 -4.84 -3.59
C LYS A 335 4.72 -5.08 -4.84
N PRO A 336 4.29 -4.03 -5.50
CA PRO A 336 3.37 -4.13 -6.64
C PRO A 336 3.91 -4.94 -7.83
N HIS A 337 5.24 -5.05 -7.97
CA HIS A 337 5.89 -5.77 -9.08
C HIS A 337 6.25 -7.23 -8.79
N THR A 338 5.93 -7.76 -7.62
CA THR A 338 6.21 -9.18 -7.31
C THR A 338 5.21 -10.08 -8.02
N SER A 339 5.68 -11.27 -8.44
CA SER A 339 4.80 -12.31 -8.97
C SER A 339 3.75 -12.70 -7.92
N THR A 340 2.50 -12.71 -8.32
CA THR A 340 1.34 -12.90 -7.45
C THR A 340 0.46 -14.05 -7.93
N TRP A 341 1.10 -15.12 -8.43
CA TRP A 341 0.40 -16.29 -8.97
C TRP A 341 -0.64 -16.88 -7.99
N TYR A 342 -0.38 -16.80 -6.71
CA TYR A 342 -1.30 -17.29 -5.67
C TYR A 342 -2.59 -16.47 -5.58
N LEU A 343 -2.64 -15.25 -6.11
CA LEU A 343 -3.87 -14.45 -6.18
C LEU A 343 -4.93 -15.11 -7.06
N TRP A 344 -4.52 -16.00 -7.95
CA TRP A 344 -5.46 -16.80 -8.70
C TRP A 344 -6.36 -17.64 -7.80
N LEU A 345 -5.84 -18.13 -6.67
CA LEU A 345 -6.62 -18.86 -5.66
C LEU A 345 -7.63 -17.94 -4.95
N MET A 346 -7.40 -16.63 -4.96
CA MET A 346 -8.28 -15.62 -4.36
C MET A 346 -9.36 -15.12 -5.33
N TRP A 347 -9.51 -15.77 -6.51
CA TRP A 347 -10.49 -15.35 -7.51
C TRP A 347 -11.92 -15.21 -6.98
N PRO A 348 -12.44 -16.05 -6.08
CA PRO A 348 -13.77 -15.85 -5.51
C PRO A 348 -13.89 -14.53 -4.73
N VAL A 349 -12.85 -14.15 -3.97
CA VAL A 349 -12.78 -12.88 -3.23
C VAL A 349 -12.68 -11.70 -4.20
N THR A 350 -11.87 -11.83 -5.26
CA THR A 350 -11.74 -10.82 -6.32
C THR A 350 -13.09 -10.58 -7.00
N PHE A 351 -13.77 -11.64 -7.42
CA PHE A 351 -15.09 -11.58 -8.07
C PHE A 351 -16.12 -10.90 -7.16
N TRP A 352 -16.17 -11.30 -5.88
CA TRP A 352 -17.08 -10.70 -4.90
C TRP A 352 -16.78 -9.21 -4.70
N SER A 353 -15.51 -8.83 -4.61
CA SER A 353 -15.10 -7.43 -4.50
C SER A 353 -15.50 -6.62 -5.74
N MET A 354 -15.38 -7.21 -6.94
CA MET A 354 -15.86 -6.59 -8.18
C MET A 354 -17.37 -6.37 -8.18
N MET A 355 -18.14 -7.35 -7.72
CA MET A 355 -19.60 -7.23 -7.60
C MET A 355 -19.99 -6.14 -6.60
N LEU A 356 -19.31 -6.06 -5.45
CA LEU A 356 -19.55 -5.01 -4.47
C LEU A 356 -19.21 -3.61 -5.02
N THR A 357 -18.09 -3.45 -5.72
CA THR A 357 -17.76 -2.16 -6.34
C THR A 357 -18.72 -1.78 -7.45
N TRP A 358 -19.32 -2.74 -8.11
CA TRP A 358 -20.36 -2.47 -9.12
C TRP A 358 -21.64 -1.95 -8.48
N ILE A 359 -22.09 -2.54 -7.36
CA ILE A 359 -23.35 -2.20 -6.69
C ILE A 359 -23.21 -0.89 -5.88
N TYR A 360 -22.11 -0.74 -5.14
CA TYR A 360 -21.89 0.35 -4.19
C TYR A 360 -20.86 1.40 -4.67
N GLY A 361 -20.55 1.39 -5.96
CA GLY A 361 -19.46 2.17 -6.52
C GLY A 361 -19.59 3.68 -6.32
N ARG A 362 -19.06 4.19 -5.23
CA ARG A 362 -18.77 5.61 -5.01
C ARG A 362 -17.27 5.83 -4.96
N THR A 363 -16.82 7.01 -5.34
CA THR A 363 -15.42 7.40 -5.15
C THR A 363 -15.02 7.34 -3.68
N PHE A 364 -13.80 6.89 -3.41
CA PHE A 364 -13.28 6.80 -2.05
C PHE A 364 -11.80 7.13 -1.97
N VAL A 365 -11.37 7.69 -0.86
CA VAL A 365 -9.97 8.07 -0.62
C VAL A 365 -9.12 6.81 -0.44
N VAL A 366 -8.04 6.69 -1.21
CA VAL A 366 -7.08 5.57 -1.13
C VAL A 366 -5.73 5.98 -0.60
N GLU A 367 -5.32 7.22 -0.81
CA GLU A 367 -4.03 7.74 -0.35
C GLU A 367 -4.16 9.16 0.17
N ARG A 368 -3.31 9.48 1.14
CA ARG A 368 -3.06 10.84 1.63
C ARG A 368 -1.58 11.07 1.67
N GLN A 369 -1.17 12.21 1.13
CA GLN A 369 0.22 12.61 1.04
C GLN A 369 0.35 14.06 1.41
N ARG A 370 1.54 14.46 1.86
CA ARG A 370 1.92 15.84 2.03
C ARG A 370 3.16 16.15 1.23
N PHE A 371 3.15 17.31 0.61
CA PHE A 371 4.31 17.86 -0.06
C PHE A 371 4.45 19.33 0.34
N ASN A 372 5.47 19.63 1.15
CA ASN A 372 5.63 20.93 1.77
C ASN A 372 4.35 21.33 2.55
N LYS A 373 3.64 22.36 2.09
CA LYS A 373 2.37 22.83 2.66
C LYS A 373 1.13 22.25 1.98
N LEU A 374 1.30 21.54 0.86
CA LEU A 374 0.18 20.99 0.09
C LEU A 374 -0.30 19.66 0.69
N LYS A 375 -1.60 19.51 0.78
CA LYS A 375 -2.30 18.26 1.10
C LYS A 375 -2.75 17.63 -0.21
N ILE A 376 -2.35 16.39 -0.43
CA ILE A 376 -2.65 15.63 -1.64
C ILE A 376 -3.49 14.42 -1.24
N GLN A 377 -4.57 14.19 -1.95
CA GLN A 377 -5.36 12.97 -1.82
C GLN A 377 -5.51 12.28 -3.17
N THR A 378 -5.52 10.95 -3.12
CA THR A 378 -5.90 10.12 -4.26
C THR A 378 -7.26 9.50 -3.98
N TRP A 379 -8.23 9.73 -4.88
CA TRP A 379 -9.54 9.11 -4.81
C TRP A 379 -9.68 8.07 -5.92
N ALA A 380 -10.14 6.87 -5.57
CA ALA A 380 -10.37 5.81 -6.53
C ALA A 380 -11.77 5.91 -7.14
N ILE A 381 -11.82 5.88 -8.45
CA ILE A 381 -13.03 5.64 -9.22
C ILE A 381 -13.24 4.12 -9.26
N PRO A 382 -14.29 3.56 -8.67
CA PRO A 382 -14.46 2.10 -8.52
C PRO A 382 -14.92 1.43 -9.81
N LYS A 383 -14.16 1.60 -10.87
CA LYS A 383 -14.39 1.02 -12.19
C LYS A 383 -13.11 0.37 -12.72
N TYR A 384 -13.22 -0.86 -13.14
CA TYR A 384 -12.12 -1.64 -13.71
C TYR A 384 -11.94 -1.38 -15.19
N ASN A 385 -10.75 -1.62 -15.71
CA ASN A 385 -10.39 -1.37 -17.11
C ASN A 385 -11.38 -1.99 -18.10
N LEU A 386 -11.86 -3.21 -17.84
CA LEU A 386 -12.86 -3.88 -18.70
C LEU A 386 -14.13 -3.05 -18.89
N GLN A 387 -14.55 -2.26 -17.89
CA GLN A 387 -15.75 -1.44 -17.95
C GLN A 387 -15.59 -0.23 -18.88
N TYR A 388 -14.36 0.26 -19.09
CA TYR A 388 -14.06 1.35 -20.03
C TYR A 388 -14.20 0.93 -21.49
N PHE A 389 -14.14 -0.37 -21.80
CA PHE A 389 -14.41 -0.91 -23.13
C PHE A 389 -15.91 -1.15 -23.40
N MET A 390 -16.77 -0.96 -22.40
CA MET A 390 -18.21 -1.14 -22.51
C MET A 390 -18.89 0.21 -22.77
N PRO A 391 -19.44 0.49 -23.98
CA PRO A 391 -20.00 1.80 -24.30
C PRO A 391 -21.11 2.26 -23.35
N TRP A 392 -21.91 1.33 -22.83
CA TRP A 392 -22.97 1.59 -21.86
C TRP A 392 -22.48 1.98 -20.45
N GLN A 393 -21.21 1.75 -20.12
CA GLN A 393 -20.60 2.19 -18.85
C GLN A 393 -20.02 3.62 -18.92
N ASN A 394 -19.83 4.16 -20.11
CA ASN A 394 -19.14 5.45 -20.29
C ASN A 394 -19.82 6.59 -19.53
N GLU A 395 -21.14 6.67 -19.56
CA GLU A 395 -21.86 7.73 -18.84
C GLU A 395 -21.76 7.55 -17.32
N ALA A 396 -21.88 6.33 -16.83
CA ALA A 396 -21.70 6.04 -15.40
C ALA A 396 -20.28 6.36 -14.89
N ILE A 397 -19.26 6.13 -15.72
CA ILE A 397 -17.87 6.49 -15.40
C ILE A 397 -17.72 8.02 -15.39
N ASN A 398 -18.24 8.70 -16.40
CA ASN A 398 -18.17 10.16 -16.49
C ASN A 398 -18.92 10.83 -15.33
N SER A 399 -20.07 10.29 -14.93
CA SER A 399 -20.83 10.77 -13.76
C SER A 399 -20.04 10.64 -12.46
N LEU A 400 -19.35 9.51 -12.22
CA LEU A 400 -18.52 9.35 -11.03
C LEU A 400 -17.34 10.33 -10.98
N ILE A 401 -16.74 10.64 -12.14
CA ILE A 401 -15.67 11.64 -12.23
C ILE A 401 -16.26 13.04 -12.00
N GLU A 402 -17.40 13.34 -12.59
CA GLU A 402 -18.14 14.59 -12.42
C GLU A 402 -18.49 14.84 -10.96
N ASP A 403 -19.08 13.85 -10.28
CA ASP A 403 -19.40 13.91 -8.86
C ASP A 403 -18.14 14.16 -8.01
N ALA A 404 -17.02 13.52 -8.34
CA ALA A 404 -15.76 13.74 -7.65
C ALA A 404 -15.22 15.17 -7.85
N ILE A 405 -15.34 15.74 -9.05
CA ILE A 405 -14.94 17.12 -9.35
C ILE A 405 -15.82 18.12 -8.59
N LEU A 406 -17.13 17.90 -8.56
CA LEU A 406 -18.07 18.78 -7.85
C LEU A 406 -17.86 18.70 -6.33
N GLU A 407 -17.62 17.50 -5.78
CA GLU A 407 -17.26 17.34 -4.37
C GLU A 407 -15.92 18.04 -4.05
N ALA A 408 -14.94 17.98 -4.99
CA ALA A 408 -13.68 18.70 -4.86
C ALA A 408 -13.88 20.23 -4.87
N GLU A 409 -14.76 20.74 -5.74
CA GLU A 409 -15.15 22.15 -5.78
C GLU A 409 -15.75 22.62 -4.45
N GLU A 410 -16.71 21.87 -3.90
CA GLU A 410 -17.34 22.16 -2.60
C GLU A 410 -16.33 22.19 -1.44
N LYS A 411 -15.33 21.31 -1.50
CA LYS A 411 -14.25 21.22 -0.50
C LYS A 411 -13.16 22.28 -0.69
N GLY A 412 -13.20 23.08 -1.75
CA GLY A 412 -12.20 24.10 -2.05
C GLY A 412 -10.84 23.55 -2.51
N VAL A 413 -10.83 22.42 -3.18
CA VAL A 413 -9.63 21.82 -3.82
C VAL A 413 -9.12 22.75 -4.90
N LYS A 414 -7.79 22.93 -4.99
CA LYS A 414 -7.17 23.82 -5.97
C LYS A 414 -7.04 23.17 -7.35
N VAL A 415 -6.62 21.90 -7.37
CA VAL A 415 -6.33 21.17 -8.61
C VAL A 415 -6.89 19.75 -8.54
N ALA A 416 -7.53 19.30 -9.62
CA ALA A 416 -7.92 17.90 -9.84
C ALA A 416 -7.28 17.37 -11.13
N GLU A 417 -6.79 16.15 -11.12
CA GLU A 417 -6.01 15.53 -12.19
C GLU A 417 -6.44 14.08 -12.48
N GLU A 418 -5.92 13.48 -13.57
CA GLU A 418 -6.28 12.15 -14.07
C GLU A 418 -7.75 12.04 -14.55
N LEU A 419 -8.07 12.88 -15.51
CA LEU A 419 -9.42 13.05 -16.01
C LEU A 419 -9.65 12.27 -17.31
N ASN A 420 -10.81 11.64 -17.43
CA ASN A 420 -11.22 10.96 -18.66
C ASN A 420 -11.29 11.96 -19.83
N ARG A 421 -10.82 11.58 -21.03
CA ARG A 421 -10.81 12.40 -22.25
C ARG A 421 -10.18 13.80 -22.03
N TYR A 422 -9.09 13.84 -21.28
CA TYR A 422 -8.36 15.09 -20.95
C TYR A 422 -9.19 16.16 -20.23
N GLY A 423 -10.28 15.78 -19.55
CA GLY A 423 -11.08 16.71 -18.74
C GLY A 423 -11.90 17.76 -19.48
N GLY A 424 -11.78 17.90 -20.81
CA GLY A 424 -12.47 18.92 -21.59
C GLY A 424 -14.00 18.81 -21.61
N LEU A 425 -14.57 17.68 -21.22
CA LEU A 425 -15.99 17.49 -21.03
C LEU A 425 -16.51 18.29 -19.84
N TYR A 426 -15.77 18.27 -18.73
CA TYR A 426 -16.20 18.87 -17.46
C TYR A 426 -16.09 20.38 -17.49
N THR A 427 -15.01 20.95 -18.08
CA THR A 427 -14.90 22.41 -18.26
C THR A 427 -15.97 22.98 -19.19
N ARG A 428 -16.46 22.22 -20.17
CA ARG A 428 -17.58 22.64 -21.01
C ARG A 428 -18.93 22.56 -20.29
N ARG A 429 -19.13 21.56 -19.43
CA ARG A 429 -20.35 21.45 -18.60
C ARG A 429 -20.39 22.50 -17.49
N TYR A 430 -19.24 22.79 -16.89
CA TYR A 430 -19.09 23.70 -15.74
C TYR A 430 -18.00 24.76 -16.01
N PRO A 431 -18.30 25.79 -16.84
CA PRO A 431 -17.29 26.81 -17.20
C PRO A 431 -16.79 27.64 -16.01
N GLN A 432 -17.53 27.68 -14.91
CA GLN A 432 -17.25 28.49 -13.72
C GLN A 432 -16.44 27.74 -12.63
N LEU A 433 -15.96 26.53 -12.90
CA LEU A 433 -15.18 25.76 -11.92
C LEU A 433 -13.98 26.56 -11.41
N LYS A 434 -13.88 26.66 -10.09
CA LYS A 434 -12.70 27.24 -9.40
C LYS A 434 -11.57 26.22 -9.30
N VAL A 435 -11.90 24.94 -9.06
CA VAL A 435 -10.93 23.84 -9.11
C VAL A 435 -10.34 23.75 -10.52
N LYS A 436 -9.02 23.75 -10.63
CA LYS A 436 -8.35 23.67 -11.92
C LYS A 436 -8.20 22.21 -12.34
N LEU A 437 -8.63 21.91 -13.54
CA LEU A 437 -8.50 20.58 -14.13
C LEU A 437 -7.18 20.53 -14.90
N VAL A 438 -6.32 19.57 -14.53
CA VAL A 438 -4.97 19.40 -15.11
C VAL A 438 -4.84 17.97 -15.60
N ASP A 439 -4.63 17.79 -16.90
CA ASP A 439 -4.44 16.46 -17.48
C ASP A 439 -2.97 16.03 -17.54
N GLY A 440 -2.02 16.94 -17.28
CA GLY A 440 -0.60 16.66 -17.17
C GLY A 440 0.12 16.35 -18.49
N SER A 441 -0.54 16.55 -19.63
CA SER A 441 0.05 16.28 -20.94
C SER A 441 1.30 17.11 -21.22
N SER A 442 1.36 18.36 -20.73
CA SER A 442 2.52 19.24 -20.91
C SER A 442 3.76 18.71 -20.22
N LEU A 443 3.65 18.25 -18.97
CA LEU A 443 4.78 17.65 -18.27
C LEU A 443 5.18 16.31 -18.87
N ALA A 444 4.22 15.49 -19.31
CA ALA A 444 4.53 14.24 -20.00
C ALA A 444 5.35 14.49 -21.29
N ALA A 445 4.95 15.48 -22.08
CA ALA A 445 5.72 15.91 -23.25
C ALA A 445 7.12 16.44 -22.86
N ALA A 446 7.21 17.24 -21.80
CA ALA A 446 8.49 17.76 -21.30
C ALA A 446 9.46 16.65 -20.90
N VAL A 447 8.99 15.65 -20.16
CA VAL A 447 9.82 14.49 -19.76
C VAL A 447 10.36 13.75 -20.97
N ILE A 448 9.53 13.51 -21.99
CA ILE A 448 9.97 12.81 -23.20
C ILE A 448 10.99 13.63 -23.98
N LEU A 449 10.72 14.92 -24.21
CA LEU A 449 11.61 15.81 -24.96
C LEU A 449 12.99 15.95 -24.29
N ASN A 450 13.04 15.91 -22.96
CA ASN A 450 14.28 15.98 -22.20
C ASN A 450 15.00 14.61 -22.06
N ASN A 451 14.33 13.50 -22.42
CA ASN A 451 14.93 12.16 -22.49
C ASN A 451 15.52 11.86 -23.88
N ILE A 452 15.28 12.68 -24.89
CA ILE A 452 15.85 12.53 -26.22
C ILE A 452 17.29 13.07 -26.18
N PRO A 453 18.30 12.28 -26.65
CA PRO A 453 19.68 12.74 -26.73
C PRO A 453 19.82 14.03 -27.58
N LYS A 454 20.66 14.95 -27.11
CA LYS A 454 20.82 16.29 -27.75
C LYS A 454 21.29 16.25 -29.22
N GLU A 455 22.00 15.17 -29.62
CA GLU A 455 22.54 14.99 -30.97
C GLU A 455 21.54 14.34 -31.94
N THR A 456 20.28 14.15 -31.49
CA THR A 456 19.25 13.50 -32.30
C THR A 456 18.78 14.43 -33.41
N THR A 457 18.90 13.96 -34.65
CA THR A 457 18.44 14.71 -35.85
C THR A 457 17.09 14.19 -36.36
N GLN A 458 16.77 12.95 -36.09
CA GLN A 458 15.53 12.29 -36.54
C GLN A 458 15.00 11.36 -35.48
N VAL A 459 13.68 11.34 -35.29
CA VAL A 459 12.95 10.37 -34.46
C VAL A 459 11.85 9.70 -35.26
N VAL A 460 11.47 8.48 -34.89
CA VAL A 460 10.24 7.85 -35.38
C VAL A 460 9.15 8.05 -34.37
N LEU A 461 7.98 8.53 -34.81
CA LEU A 461 6.78 8.67 -34.01
C LEU A 461 5.70 7.74 -34.57
N THR A 462 5.20 6.80 -33.76
CA THR A 462 4.24 5.79 -34.20
C THR A 462 3.32 5.29 -33.08
N GLY A 463 2.17 4.73 -33.45
CA GLY A 463 1.14 4.22 -32.55
C GLY A 463 -0.07 5.16 -32.45
N ASN A 464 -0.93 4.96 -31.46
CA ASN A 464 -2.10 5.80 -31.29
C ASN A 464 -1.71 7.21 -30.82
N PHE A 465 -1.92 8.19 -31.67
CA PHE A 465 -1.54 9.58 -31.37
C PHE A 465 -2.50 10.21 -30.35
N THR A 466 -1.94 10.64 -29.26
CA THR A 466 -2.58 11.38 -28.18
C THR A 466 -2.22 12.86 -28.24
N LYS A 467 -2.81 13.69 -27.39
CA LYS A 467 -2.43 15.10 -27.18
C LYS A 467 -0.92 15.26 -26.98
N VAL A 468 -0.32 14.36 -26.19
CA VAL A 468 1.14 14.32 -25.93
C VAL A 468 1.93 14.10 -27.21
N ALA A 469 1.50 13.17 -28.08
CA ALA A 469 2.19 12.90 -29.35
C ALA A 469 2.24 14.14 -30.26
N TYR A 470 1.12 14.85 -30.39
CA TYR A 470 1.06 16.08 -31.19
C TYR A 470 1.93 17.19 -30.61
N ALA A 471 1.93 17.35 -29.28
CA ALA A 471 2.77 18.32 -28.60
C ALA A 471 4.26 18.02 -28.79
N ILE A 472 4.67 16.76 -28.68
CA ILE A 472 6.05 16.33 -28.94
C ILE A 472 6.43 16.59 -30.38
N ALA A 473 5.60 16.19 -31.36
CA ALA A 473 5.89 16.41 -32.78
C ALA A 473 6.06 17.88 -33.10
N PHE A 474 5.21 18.76 -32.54
CA PHE A 474 5.29 20.20 -32.67
C PHE A 474 6.63 20.75 -32.11
N ALA A 475 6.96 20.37 -30.86
CA ALA A 475 8.18 20.84 -30.20
C ALA A 475 9.46 20.35 -30.92
N LEU A 476 9.47 19.12 -31.42
CA LEU A 476 10.58 18.58 -32.20
C LEU A 476 10.77 19.32 -33.53
N SER A 477 9.66 19.59 -34.23
CA SER A 477 9.70 20.36 -35.48
C SER A 477 10.25 21.77 -35.25
N GLN A 478 9.89 22.41 -34.13
CA GLN A 478 10.46 23.75 -33.78
C GLN A 478 11.96 23.68 -33.48
N ARG A 479 12.44 22.56 -32.93
CA ARG A 479 13.86 22.29 -32.66
C ARG A 479 14.64 21.86 -33.91
N GLY A 480 14.01 21.77 -35.08
CA GLY A 480 14.61 21.30 -36.31
C GLY A 480 14.89 19.80 -36.39
N ILE A 481 14.29 19.02 -35.50
CA ILE A 481 14.38 17.55 -35.47
C ILE A 481 13.31 16.96 -36.41
N GLU A 482 13.73 16.11 -37.32
CA GLU A 482 12.83 15.45 -38.26
C GLU A 482 11.97 14.40 -37.57
N VAL A 483 10.65 14.45 -37.78
CA VAL A 483 9.68 13.47 -37.24
C VAL A 483 9.28 12.54 -38.36
N ALA A 484 9.75 11.29 -38.31
CA ALA A 484 9.41 10.26 -39.26
C ALA A 484 8.21 9.43 -38.75
N THR A 485 7.30 9.04 -39.65
CA THR A 485 6.25 8.06 -39.38
C THR A 485 6.37 6.89 -40.33
N ILE A 486 5.92 5.72 -39.92
CA ILE A 486 6.00 4.50 -40.73
C ILE A 486 4.69 4.18 -41.45
N TYR A 487 3.58 4.77 -41.01
CA TYR A 487 2.26 4.56 -41.58
C TYR A 487 1.71 5.83 -42.24
N LYS A 488 1.09 5.67 -43.40
CA LYS A 488 0.52 6.76 -44.18
C LYS A 488 -0.56 7.55 -43.41
N ASP A 489 -1.38 6.86 -42.64
CA ASP A 489 -2.44 7.49 -41.85
C ASP A 489 -1.88 8.36 -40.72
N GLU A 490 -0.78 7.93 -40.07
CA GLU A 490 -0.05 8.69 -39.06
C GLU A 490 0.55 9.96 -39.70
N TYR A 491 1.17 9.82 -40.86
CA TYR A 491 1.73 10.93 -41.65
C TYR A 491 0.67 11.99 -41.96
N LEU A 492 -0.50 11.56 -42.48
CA LEU A 492 -1.58 12.47 -42.83
C LEU A 492 -2.15 13.22 -41.62
N LYS A 493 -2.29 12.52 -40.48
CA LYS A 493 -2.75 13.13 -39.22
C LYS A 493 -1.76 14.20 -38.73
N LEU A 494 -0.46 13.91 -38.70
CA LEU A 494 0.57 14.86 -38.27
C LEU A 494 0.68 16.05 -39.21
N THR A 495 0.74 15.82 -40.51
CA THR A 495 0.85 16.89 -41.51
C THR A 495 -0.36 17.83 -41.42
N LYS A 496 -1.58 17.31 -41.25
CA LYS A 496 -2.78 18.12 -41.05
C LYS A 496 -2.70 18.94 -39.76
N SER A 497 -2.24 18.36 -38.67
CA SER A 497 -2.11 19.04 -37.37
C SER A 497 -1.04 20.10 -37.34
N LEU A 498 0.05 19.89 -38.06
CA LEU A 498 1.24 20.77 -38.09
C LEU A 498 1.26 21.69 -39.32
N SER A 499 0.19 21.78 -40.08
CA SER A 499 0.12 22.55 -41.34
C SER A 499 0.46 24.04 -41.19
N ALA A 500 0.28 24.62 -40.00
CA ALA A 500 0.61 26.02 -39.69
C ALA A 500 2.10 26.27 -39.38
N THR A 501 2.92 25.23 -39.29
CA THR A 501 4.36 25.31 -38.97
C THR A 501 5.19 24.76 -40.12
N LYS A 502 6.44 25.29 -40.28
CA LYS A 502 7.42 24.65 -41.18
C LYS A 502 7.82 23.28 -40.63
N SER A 503 6.88 22.30 -40.71
CA SER A 503 7.08 20.98 -40.12
C SER A 503 7.92 20.08 -41.00
N THR A 504 8.88 19.39 -40.41
CA THR A 504 9.75 18.39 -41.05
C THR A 504 9.18 16.98 -40.76
N VAL A 505 7.91 16.74 -41.13
CA VAL A 505 7.31 15.42 -41.02
C VAL A 505 7.54 14.63 -42.32
N VAL A 506 8.08 13.42 -42.22
CA VAL A 506 8.38 12.56 -43.35
C VAL A 506 7.70 11.17 -43.20
N LEU A 507 7.27 10.59 -44.31
CA LEU A 507 6.83 9.21 -44.36
C LEU A 507 8.04 8.32 -44.73
N ALA A 508 8.54 7.56 -43.76
CA ALA A 508 9.70 6.69 -43.95
C ALA A 508 9.31 5.31 -44.45
N LYS A 509 9.87 4.81 -45.52
CA LYS A 509 9.75 3.41 -46.01
C LYS A 509 10.63 2.41 -45.25
N GLY A 510 11.35 2.85 -44.26
CA GLY A 510 12.26 2.16 -43.35
C GLY A 510 13.09 3.23 -42.67
N SER A 511 13.23 3.17 -41.35
CA SER A 511 13.94 4.22 -40.61
C SER A 511 15.25 3.69 -40.06
N ALA A 512 16.33 4.38 -40.35
CA ALA A 512 17.63 4.17 -39.70
C ALA A 512 17.69 4.79 -38.29
N SER A 513 16.67 5.58 -37.91
CA SER A 513 16.64 6.20 -36.59
C SER A 513 16.53 5.16 -35.48
N LYS A 514 17.39 5.31 -34.50
CA LYS A 514 17.43 4.45 -33.29
C LYS A 514 16.59 4.99 -32.15
N ILE A 515 15.80 6.08 -32.33
CA ILE A 515 14.93 6.63 -31.32
C ILE A 515 13.50 6.59 -31.83
N TRP A 516 12.69 5.79 -31.16
CA TRP A 516 11.28 5.59 -31.50
C TRP A 516 10.39 6.07 -30.34
N LEU A 517 9.60 7.07 -30.60
CA LEU A 517 8.56 7.56 -29.70
C LEU A 517 7.27 6.80 -30.00
N VAL A 518 6.78 6.07 -29.00
CA VAL A 518 5.77 5.04 -29.25
C VAL A 518 4.53 5.21 -28.38
N GLY A 519 3.38 5.14 -29.02
CA GLY A 519 2.07 5.16 -28.37
C GLY A 519 1.50 3.77 -28.11
N ASP A 520 0.26 3.74 -27.58
CA ASP A 520 -0.49 2.51 -27.45
C ASP A 520 -0.73 1.87 -28.82
N GLY A 521 -0.89 0.53 -28.80
CA GLY A 521 -1.12 -0.24 -30.04
C GLY A 521 0.14 -0.63 -30.81
N LEU A 522 1.34 -0.38 -30.27
CA LEU A 522 2.59 -0.81 -30.86
C LEU A 522 2.65 -2.35 -30.92
N SER A 523 2.48 -2.91 -32.11
CA SER A 523 2.52 -4.36 -32.33
C SER A 523 3.97 -4.89 -32.36
N LYS A 524 4.12 -6.19 -32.12
CA LYS A 524 5.40 -6.89 -32.29
C LYS A 524 5.95 -6.74 -33.74
N GLN A 525 5.05 -6.79 -34.72
CA GLN A 525 5.44 -6.62 -36.14
C GLN A 525 5.97 -5.23 -36.41
N THR A 526 5.37 -4.19 -35.83
CA THR A 526 5.86 -2.82 -35.93
C THR A 526 7.23 -2.68 -35.27
N GLN A 527 7.42 -3.28 -34.09
CA GLN A 527 8.73 -3.26 -33.43
C GLN A 527 9.84 -3.93 -34.25
N LEU A 528 9.52 -4.99 -35.03
CA LEU A 528 10.49 -5.67 -35.89
C LEU A 528 11.02 -4.81 -37.05
N GLN A 529 10.31 -3.74 -37.41
CA GLN A 529 10.79 -2.78 -38.41
C GLN A 529 11.91 -1.86 -37.88
N ALA A 530 12.04 -1.76 -36.55
CA ALA A 530 13.07 -0.95 -35.94
C ALA A 530 14.45 -1.68 -35.98
N PRO A 531 15.54 -0.94 -36.21
CA PRO A 531 16.89 -1.48 -36.15
C PRO A 531 17.22 -2.11 -34.79
N LYS A 532 18.19 -3.03 -34.76
CA LYS A 532 18.74 -3.50 -33.47
C LYS A 532 19.37 -2.35 -32.70
N GLY A 533 19.20 -2.37 -31.38
CA GLY A 533 19.69 -1.32 -30.51
C GLY A 533 18.81 -0.04 -30.49
N THR A 534 17.61 -0.10 -31.09
CA THR A 534 16.63 1.00 -31.01
C THR A 534 16.21 1.23 -29.56
N ILE A 535 16.07 2.52 -29.22
CA ILE A 535 15.52 2.99 -27.95
C ILE A 535 14.05 3.33 -28.16
N PHE A 536 13.17 2.58 -27.51
CA PHE A 536 11.75 2.86 -27.50
C PHE A 536 11.38 3.73 -26.29
N VAL A 537 10.82 4.90 -26.55
CA VAL A 537 10.37 5.87 -25.54
C VAL A 537 8.85 5.96 -25.61
N PRO A 538 8.12 5.34 -24.68
CA PRO A 538 6.66 5.43 -24.67
C PRO A 538 6.21 6.83 -24.28
N PHE A 539 5.19 7.35 -24.98
CA PHE A 539 4.50 8.59 -24.61
C PHE A 539 3.12 8.30 -23.98
N THR A 540 2.92 7.08 -23.54
CA THR A 540 1.72 6.59 -22.88
C THR A 540 1.94 6.43 -21.39
N GLN A 541 0.86 6.35 -20.62
CA GLN A 541 0.91 6.22 -19.17
C GLN A 541 1.40 4.83 -18.72
N PHE A 542 1.09 3.80 -19.50
CA PHE A 542 1.44 2.42 -19.16
C PHE A 542 2.66 1.92 -19.93
N PRO A 543 3.44 1.00 -19.33
CA PRO A 543 4.59 0.40 -20.01
C PRO A 543 4.15 -0.50 -21.17
N LEU A 544 5.03 -0.64 -22.15
CA LEU A 544 4.83 -1.55 -23.28
C LEU A 544 4.77 -2.99 -22.78
N LYS A 545 3.80 -3.77 -23.29
CA LYS A 545 3.57 -5.16 -22.87
C LYS A 545 4.58 -6.14 -23.46
N GLU A 546 4.93 -5.95 -24.73
CA GLU A 546 5.86 -6.82 -25.46
C GLU A 546 7.18 -6.11 -25.69
N LEU A 547 8.28 -6.77 -25.37
CA LEU A 547 9.62 -6.18 -25.45
C LEU A 547 10.54 -7.09 -26.30
N ARG A 548 11.32 -6.48 -27.19
CA ARG A 548 12.40 -7.15 -27.93
C ARG A 548 13.67 -7.22 -27.08
N ARG A 549 14.41 -8.32 -27.17
CA ARG A 549 15.66 -8.52 -26.40
C ARG A 549 16.85 -7.71 -26.92
N ASP A 550 16.81 -7.32 -28.19
CA ASP A 550 17.88 -6.60 -28.90
C ASP A 550 17.64 -5.09 -28.99
N CYS A 551 16.70 -4.56 -28.20
CA CYS A 551 16.34 -3.15 -28.12
C CYS A 551 16.29 -2.65 -26.66
N PHE A 552 16.24 -1.32 -26.48
CA PHE A 552 16.16 -0.67 -25.18
C PHE A 552 14.78 -0.02 -25.00
N TYR A 553 14.30 -0.02 -23.78
CA TYR A 553 12.97 0.53 -23.46
C TYR A 553 13.08 1.49 -22.29
N HIS A 554 12.59 2.71 -22.50
CA HIS A 554 12.38 3.66 -21.41
C HIS A 554 11.10 3.30 -20.65
N CYS A 555 11.01 3.75 -19.41
CA CYS A 555 9.74 3.77 -18.69
C CYS A 555 8.80 4.83 -19.28
N PRO A 556 7.49 4.73 -19.04
CA PRO A 556 6.55 5.81 -19.31
C PRO A 556 7.01 7.15 -18.70
N PRO A 557 6.50 8.30 -19.18
CA PRO A 557 6.87 9.61 -18.64
C PRO A 557 6.66 9.67 -17.13
N ALA A 558 7.75 9.70 -16.38
CA ALA A 558 7.76 9.68 -14.94
C ALA A 558 9.05 10.33 -14.40
N MET A 559 9.02 10.77 -13.16
CA MET A 559 10.17 11.37 -12.49
C MET A 559 10.33 10.81 -11.08
N LYS A 560 11.55 10.86 -10.57
CA LYS A 560 11.83 10.53 -9.17
C LYS A 560 11.31 11.67 -8.29
N ILE A 561 10.55 11.29 -7.26
CA ILE A 561 9.95 12.27 -6.34
C ILE A 561 10.95 12.71 -5.27
N PRO A 562 10.86 13.99 -4.80
CA PRO A 562 11.67 14.48 -3.70
C PRO A 562 11.37 13.74 -2.40
N LYS A 563 12.37 13.69 -1.50
CA LYS A 563 12.22 13.01 -0.19
C LYS A 563 11.15 13.65 0.71
N SER A 564 10.83 14.92 0.46
CA SER A 564 9.80 15.66 1.20
C SER A 564 8.37 15.23 0.89
N ILE A 565 8.13 14.44 -0.15
CA ILE A 565 6.84 13.78 -0.35
C ILE A 565 6.81 12.54 0.54
N GLU A 566 5.95 12.59 1.55
CA GLU A 566 5.73 11.48 2.49
C GLU A 566 4.67 10.51 1.94
N ASN A 567 4.71 9.28 2.43
CA ASN A 567 3.67 8.26 2.25
C ASN A 567 3.29 7.93 0.82
N VAL A 568 4.25 7.56 0.06
CA VAL A 568 3.97 7.13 -1.30
C VAL A 568 3.59 5.65 -1.33
N TYR A 569 2.34 5.34 -1.03
CA TYR A 569 1.70 4.16 -1.62
C TYR A 569 1.39 4.53 -3.06
N SER A 570 2.07 3.94 -4.01
CA SER A 570 1.79 4.27 -5.40
C SER A 570 0.58 3.49 -5.89
N CYS A 571 -0.48 4.21 -6.24
CA CYS A 571 -1.55 3.66 -7.08
C CYS A 571 -1.02 3.30 -8.47
N GLU A 572 0.16 3.80 -8.83
CA GLU A 572 0.89 3.54 -10.07
C GLU A 572 1.83 2.34 -9.90
N ASN A 573 1.26 1.17 -9.71
CA ASN A 573 1.99 -0.06 -9.39
C ASN A 573 2.94 -0.58 -10.48
N TRP A 574 2.92 0.01 -11.66
CA TRP A 574 3.83 -0.28 -12.77
C TRP A 574 5.12 0.54 -12.73
N LEU A 575 5.19 1.57 -11.89
CA LEU A 575 6.38 2.40 -11.71
C LEU A 575 7.25 1.88 -10.54
N PRO A 576 8.58 2.11 -10.58
CA PRO A 576 9.44 1.86 -9.45
C PRO A 576 9.04 2.71 -8.23
N ARG A 577 9.44 2.28 -7.04
CA ARG A 577 9.24 3.07 -5.82
C ARG A 577 9.91 4.43 -5.89
N ARG A 578 9.29 5.43 -5.28
CA ARG A 578 9.75 6.82 -5.29
C ARG A 578 9.80 7.42 -6.70
N VAL A 579 9.04 6.83 -7.63
CA VAL A 579 8.82 7.36 -8.97
C VAL A 579 7.33 7.59 -9.15
N MET A 580 6.96 8.71 -9.76
CA MET A 580 5.58 9.12 -10.00
C MET A 580 5.41 9.52 -11.46
N SER A 581 4.27 9.27 -12.05
CA SER A 581 4.00 9.65 -13.44
C SER A 581 4.00 11.17 -13.62
N ALA A 582 4.35 11.61 -14.82
CA ALA A 582 4.32 13.03 -15.17
C ALA A 582 2.91 13.61 -15.06
N TRP A 583 1.88 12.83 -15.38
CA TRP A 583 0.49 13.25 -15.28
C TRP A 583 0.12 13.64 -13.85
N ARG A 584 0.49 12.82 -12.88
CA ARG A 584 0.24 13.06 -11.46
C ARG A 584 1.12 14.16 -10.88
N ILE A 585 2.36 14.32 -11.34
CA ILE A 585 3.24 15.40 -10.90
C ILE A 585 2.72 16.76 -11.35
N ALA A 586 2.12 16.84 -12.54
CA ALA A 586 1.65 18.11 -13.11
C ALA A 586 0.65 18.82 -12.20
N GLY A 587 -0.33 18.11 -11.61
CA GLY A 587 -1.27 18.70 -10.67
C GLY A 587 -0.59 19.26 -9.42
N ILE A 588 0.43 18.54 -8.90
CA ILE A 588 1.24 19.04 -7.77
C ILE A 588 1.99 20.32 -8.15
N VAL A 589 2.55 20.39 -9.36
CA VAL A 589 3.26 21.56 -9.87
C VAL A 589 2.30 22.74 -10.00
N HIS A 590 1.15 22.56 -10.67
CA HIS A 590 0.14 23.61 -10.82
C HIS A 590 -0.31 24.18 -9.47
N ALA A 591 -0.59 23.31 -8.50
CA ALA A 591 -1.01 23.75 -7.17
C ALA A 591 0.11 24.46 -6.40
N SER A 592 1.37 24.00 -6.53
CA SER A 592 2.53 24.58 -5.86
C SER A 592 2.87 25.98 -6.40
N GLU A 593 2.78 26.16 -7.71
CA GLU A 593 3.06 27.42 -8.40
C GLU A 593 1.85 28.38 -8.38
N GLY A 594 0.67 27.90 -7.93
CA GLY A 594 -0.55 28.70 -7.87
C GLY A 594 -1.10 29.10 -9.24
N TRP A 595 -0.88 28.29 -10.28
CA TRP A 595 -1.38 28.58 -11.62
C TRP A 595 -2.90 28.47 -11.68
N ASN A 596 -3.55 29.53 -12.15
CA ASN A 596 -5.00 29.67 -12.15
C ASN A 596 -5.62 29.42 -13.54
N GLU A 597 -5.14 28.42 -14.24
CA GLU A 597 -5.60 28.04 -15.58
C GLU A 597 -5.86 26.53 -15.65
N HIS A 598 -6.79 26.13 -16.53
CA HIS A 598 -7.03 24.72 -16.81
C HIS A 598 -6.02 24.22 -17.85
N GLU A 599 -5.39 23.09 -17.59
CA GLU A 599 -4.67 22.28 -18.57
C GLU A 599 -5.50 21.06 -18.89
N CYS A 600 -6.50 21.21 -19.77
CA CYS A 600 -7.42 20.13 -20.11
C CYS A 600 -7.99 20.29 -21.54
N GLY A 601 -8.58 19.24 -22.07
CA GLY A 601 -9.05 19.22 -23.45
C GLY A 601 -7.87 19.39 -24.42
N TYR A 602 -7.90 20.44 -25.24
CA TYR A 602 -6.82 20.78 -26.17
C TYR A 602 -5.81 21.81 -25.61
N ALA A 603 -6.13 22.42 -24.45
CA ALA A 603 -5.24 23.40 -23.84
C ALA A 603 -4.01 22.71 -23.23
N MET A 604 -2.84 23.27 -23.46
CA MET A 604 -1.57 22.84 -22.88
C MET A 604 -0.89 24.02 -22.21
N SER A 605 -0.23 23.75 -21.11
CA SER A 605 0.68 24.70 -20.49
C SER A 605 2.00 24.75 -21.26
N ASP A 606 2.76 25.83 -21.09
CA ASP A 606 4.10 25.94 -21.67
C ASP A 606 5.00 24.80 -21.13
N ILE A 607 5.54 24.00 -22.06
CA ILE A 607 6.30 22.79 -21.77
C ILE A 607 7.56 23.09 -20.96
N ASP A 608 8.29 24.13 -21.33
CA ASP A 608 9.56 24.51 -20.70
C ASP A 608 9.30 25.12 -19.32
N LYS A 609 8.26 25.95 -19.18
CA LYS A 609 7.81 26.51 -17.90
C LYS A 609 7.44 25.39 -16.90
N VAL A 610 6.66 24.41 -17.34
CA VAL A 610 6.25 23.27 -16.48
C VAL A 610 7.47 22.43 -16.09
N TRP A 611 8.39 22.18 -17.02
CA TRP A 611 9.62 21.45 -16.75
C TRP A 611 10.50 22.12 -15.70
N GLU A 612 10.78 23.43 -15.87
CA GLU A 612 11.60 24.19 -14.93
C GLU A 612 10.97 24.26 -13.54
N ALA A 613 9.65 24.48 -13.45
CA ALA A 613 8.92 24.46 -12.18
C ALA A 613 9.04 23.10 -11.48
N THR A 614 8.93 22.02 -12.25
CA THR A 614 9.05 20.65 -11.73
C THR A 614 10.44 20.39 -11.14
N LEU A 615 11.50 20.83 -11.81
CA LEU A 615 12.87 20.71 -11.31
C LEU A 615 13.10 21.56 -10.05
N ARG A 616 12.58 22.80 -10.01
CA ARG A 616 12.67 23.67 -8.81
C ARG A 616 12.02 23.03 -7.58
N LEU A 617 10.93 22.30 -7.77
CA LEU A 617 10.25 21.57 -6.69
C LEU A 617 11.00 20.29 -6.23
N GLY A 618 12.12 19.94 -6.88
CA GLY A 618 13.00 18.85 -6.49
C GLY A 618 12.66 17.50 -7.12
N PHE A 619 11.75 17.44 -8.09
CA PHE A 619 11.57 16.25 -8.92
C PHE A 619 12.79 16.07 -9.83
N GLN A 620 13.20 14.82 -10.03
CA GLN A 620 14.40 14.52 -10.81
C GLN A 620 14.06 13.63 -12.01
N PRO A 621 14.64 13.91 -13.19
CA PRO A 621 14.50 13.01 -14.33
C PRO A 621 15.00 11.61 -13.98
N LEU A 622 14.38 10.59 -14.55
CA LEU A 622 14.91 9.25 -14.51
C LEU A 622 16.06 9.17 -15.51
N ILE A 623 17.24 8.79 -15.01
CA ILE A 623 18.37 8.54 -15.90
C ILE A 623 18.03 7.32 -16.76
N PRO A 624 18.06 7.41 -18.10
CA PRO A 624 17.81 6.29 -18.97
C PRO A 624 18.83 5.18 -18.68
N ASN A 625 18.40 4.09 -18.08
CA ASN A 625 19.25 2.92 -17.96
C ASN A 625 19.19 2.15 -19.27
N ALA A 626 20.24 2.22 -20.06
CA ALA A 626 20.48 1.34 -21.20
C ALA A 626 20.72 -0.10 -20.70
N THR A 627 19.67 -0.76 -20.22
CA THR A 627 19.74 -2.18 -19.86
C THR A 627 19.10 -3.00 -20.96
N ALA A 628 19.95 -3.64 -21.79
CA ALA A 628 19.52 -4.84 -22.48
C ALA A 628 18.98 -5.83 -21.43
N ASN A 629 17.75 -6.29 -21.62
CA ASN A 629 17.17 -7.36 -20.80
C ASN A 629 18.07 -8.62 -20.86
N LYS A 630 18.95 -8.80 -19.91
CA LYS A 630 19.49 -10.11 -19.59
C LYS A 630 18.42 -10.84 -18.80
N SER A 631 17.69 -11.72 -19.48
CA SER A 631 16.75 -12.71 -18.92
C SER A 631 17.42 -13.63 -17.93
#